data_ccbc4aba9d9e087039d4af19abd41206
#
_entry.id   ccbc4aba9d9e087039d4af19abd41206
#
_cell.length_a   1.000
_cell.length_b   1.000
_cell.length_c   1.000
_cell.angle_alpha   90.00
_cell.angle_beta   90.00
_cell.angle_gamma   90.00
#
_symmetry.space_group_name_H-M   'P 1'
#
loop_
_entity.id
_entity.type
_entity.pdbx_description
1 polymer ?
#
loop_
_entity_poly.entity_id
_entity_poly.type
_entity_poly.pdbx_seq_one_letter_code
_entity_poly.pdbx_strand_id
1 'polypeptide(L)'
;LRTQLKVGLSGVKKEDLGRVWVAYEPVWSIGVNGTPASADYAEAMHKEIKTALYEIFGEKAEEIPVLYGGSVNPGNAESLIVQPSIDGLFVGRAAWDADKFNTLIRDALKVYAERVC
;
A
#
# COMPACT_ATOMS: atom_id res chain seq x y z
N LEU A 1 13.20 0.17 7.57
CA LEU A 1 12.30 -0.41 6.59
C LEU A 1 12.78 -1.77 6.09
N ARG A 2 13.98 -1.85 5.53
CA ARG A 2 14.55 -3.11 5.02
C ARG A 2 14.72 -4.15 6.13
N THR A 3 15.18 -3.75 7.29
CA THR A 3 15.34 -4.63 8.44
C THR A 3 14.01 -5.20 8.90
N GLN A 4 12.97 -4.37 8.95
CA GLN A 4 11.64 -4.81 9.33
C GLN A 4 11.11 -5.88 8.36
N LEU A 5 11.33 -5.70 7.07
CA LEU A 5 10.91 -6.68 6.06
C LEU A 5 11.67 -7.99 6.21
N LYS A 6 12.99 -7.93 6.39
CA LYS A 6 13.81 -9.13 6.57
C LYS A 6 13.38 -9.93 7.80
N VAL A 7 13.15 -9.25 8.91
CA VAL A 7 12.77 -9.91 10.16
C VAL A 7 11.32 -10.41 10.07
N GLY A 8 10.41 -9.58 9.59
CA GLY A 8 8.99 -9.92 9.52
C GLY A 8 8.67 -11.06 8.56
N LEU A 9 9.45 -11.19 7.50
CA LEU A 9 9.24 -12.24 6.50
C LEU A 9 10.24 -13.39 6.64
N SER A 10 11.00 -13.41 7.72
CA SER A 10 11.93 -14.50 8.03
C SER A 10 11.18 -15.83 8.12
N GLY A 11 11.64 -16.83 7.40
CA GLY A 11 11.01 -18.15 7.39
C GLY A 11 9.84 -18.29 6.42
N VAL A 12 9.41 -17.23 5.76
CA VAL A 12 8.38 -17.32 4.71
C VAL A 12 9.00 -17.95 3.46
N LYS A 13 8.36 -18.99 2.95
CA LYS A 13 8.84 -19.71 1.77
C LYS A 13 8.35 -19.05 0.48
N LYS A 14 9.15 -19.18 -0.59
CA LYS A 14 8.80 -18.62 -1.89
C LYS A 14 7.46 -19.15 -2.43
N GLU A 15 7.14 -20.41 -2.17
CA GLU A 15 5.87 -20.99 -2.60
C GLU A 15 4.66 -20.41 -1.89
N ASP A 16 4.84 -19.70 -0.77
CA ASP A 16 3.75 -19.11 0.01
C ASP A 16 3.54 -17.62 -0.27
N LEU A 17 4.32 -17.01 -1.15
CA LEU A 17 4.25 -15.57 -1.41
C LEU A 17 2.91 -15.11 -1.97
N GLY A 18 2.18 -15.96 -2.65
CA GLY A 18 0.84 -15.63 -3.12
C GLY A 18 -0.18 -15.37 -2.00
N ARG A 19 0.17 -15.70 -0.77
CA ARG A 19 -0.67 -15.48 0.42
C ARG A 19 -0.15 -14.36 1.32
N VAL A 20 0.87 -13.63 0.88
CA VAL A 20 1.51 -12.57 1.67
C VAL A 20 1.17 -11.21 1.06
N TRP A 21 0.70 -10.31 1.89
CA TRP A 21 0.49 -8.90 1.54
C TRP A 21 1.30 -8.05 2.50
N VAL A 22 1.83 -6.95 2.02
CA VAL A 22 2.59 -6.00 2.84
C VAL A 22 1.82 -4.68 2.90
N ALA A 23 1.62 -4.16 4.10
CA ALA A 23 1.01 -2.86 4.29
C ALA A 23 2.06 -1.88 4.81
N TYR A 24 2.22 -0.76 4.12
CA TYR A 24 3.11 0.31 4.55
C TYR A 24 2.32 1.39 5.27
N GLU A 25 2.63 1.60 6.54
CA GLU A 25 1.97 2.58 7.39
C GLU A 25 3.01 3.51 8.03
N PRO A 26 3.32 4.68 7.40
CA PRO A 26 4.22 5.62 8.07
C PRO A 26 3.56 6.09 9.37
N VAL A 27 4.23 5.84 10.49
CA VAL A 27 3.67 6.05 11.84
C VAL A 27 3.17 7.47 12.04
N TRP A 28 3.88 8.44 11.48
CA TRP A 28 3.52 9.85 11.62
C TRP A 28 2.29 10.26 10.81
N SER A 29 1.83 9.42 9.89
CA SER A 29 0.65 9.71 9.05
C SER A 29 -0.64 9.10 9.60
N ILE A 30 -0.54 8.16 10.54
CA ILE A 30 -1.72 7.47 11.08
C ILE A 30 -2.18 8.11 12.39
N GLY A 31 -3.43 7.82 12.77
CA GLY A 31 -4.00 8.33 13.99
C GLY A 31 -4.68 9.70 13.85
N VAL A 32 -5.30 10.17 14.94
CA VAL A 32 -6.08 11.42 14.94
C VAL A 32 -5.22 12.63 14.60
N ASN A 33 -3.96 12.61 15.04
CA ASN A 33 -3.02 13.71 14.85
C ASN A 33 -2.03 13.41 13.72
N GLY A 34 -2.31 12.40 12.89
CA GLY A 34 -1.44 12.04 11.79
C GLY A 34 -1.44 13.07 10.68
N THR A 35 -0.29 13.24 10.03
CA THR A 35 -0.15 14.10 8.86
C THR A 35 -0.16 13.23 7.60
N PRO A 36 -1.07 13.45 6.65
CA PRO A 36 -1.08 12.66 5.43
C PRO A 36 0.24 12.77 4.66
N ALA A 37 0.75 11.63 4.20
CA ALA A 37 1.92 11.61 3.34
C ALA A 37 1.52 12.03 1.93
N SER A 38 2.43 12.67 1.20
CA SER A 38 2.21 12.97 -0.21
C SER A 38 2.22 11.68 -1.02
N ALA A 39 1.56 11.68 -2.17
CA ALA A 39 1.57 10.54 -3.09
C ALA A 39 2.99 10.25 -3.59
N ASP A 40 3.80 11.28 -3.83
CA ASP A 40 5.18 11.12 -4.26
C ASP A 40 6.03 10.43 -3.19
N TYR A 41 5.86 10.81 -1.93
CA TYR A 41 6.55 10.15 -0.83
C TYR A 41 6.12 8.69 -0.70
N ALA A 42 4.82 8.44 -0.73
CA ALA A 42 4.28 7.08 -0.66
C ALA A 42 4.82 6.21 -1.80
N GLU A 43 4.84 6.74 -3.02
CA GLU A 43 5.38 6.02 -4.18
C GLU A 43 6.86 5.68 -3.99
N ALA A 44 7.66 6.65 -3.54
CA ALA A 44 9.08 6.44 -3.31
C ALA A 44 9.33 5.34 -2.27
N MET A 45 8.56 5.33 -1.18
CA MET A 45 8.69 4.31 -0.14
C MET A 45 8.21 2.94 -0.61
N HIS A 46 7.14 2.89 -1.41
CA HIS A 46 6.68 1.64 -2.01
C HIS A 46 7.71 1.04 -2.97
N LYS A 47 8.41 1.87 -3.74
CA LYS A 47 9.51 1.40 -4.57
C LYS A 47 10.62 0.77 -3.73
N GLU A 48 10.96 1.40 -2.61
CA GLU A 48 11.96 0.85 -1.67
C GLU A 48 11.52 -0.49 -1.11
N ILE A 49 10.25 -0.62 -0.75
CA ILE A 49 9.71 -1.88 -0.25
C ILE A 49 9.80 -2.96 -1.33
N LYS A 50 9.36 -2.67 -2.54
CA LYS A 50 9.41 -3.63 -3.64
C LYS A 50 10.84 -4.04 -3.98
N THR A 51 11.78 -3.11 -3.95
CA THR A 51 13.19 -3.40 -4.15
C THR A 51 13.72 -4.33 -3.06
N ALA A 52 13.37 -4.06 -1.80
CA ALA A 52 13.78 -4.91 -0.68
C ALA A 52 13.18 -6.32 -0.77
N LEU A 53 11.92 -6.43 -1.17
CA LEU A 53 11.26 -7.72 -1.37
C LEU A 53 11.93 -8.50 -2.51
N TYR A 54 12.29 -7.83 -3.58
CA TYR A 54 13.02 -8.45 -4.68
C TYR A 54 14.40 -8.96 -4.22
N GLU A 55 15.09 -8.19 -3.41
CA GLU A 55 16.38 -8.63 -2.83
C GLU A 55 16.24 -9.89 -1.96
N ILE A 56 15.10 -10.04 -1.27
CA ILE A 56 14.84 -11.20 -0.40
C ILE A 56 14.37 -12.41 -1.21
N PHE A 57 13.44 -12.24 -2.14
CA PHE A 57 12.73 -13.33 -2.80
C PHE A 57 12.97 -13.46 -4.30
N GLY A 58 13.67 -12.50 -4.92
CA GLY A 58 13.87 -12.49 -6.36
C GLY A 58 12.58 -12.16 -7.13
N GLU A 59 12.46 -12.70 -8.33
CA GLU A 59 11.33 -12.40 -9.22
C GLU A 59 9.96 -12.73 -8.61
N LYS A 60 9.90 -13.70 -7.72
CA LYS A 60 8.64 -14.06 -7.05
C LYS A 60 8.09 -12.98 -6.14
N ALA A 61 8.91 -11.98 -5.79
CA ALA A 61 8.44 -10.82 -5.02
C ALA A 61 7.33 -10.06 -5.74
N GLU A 62 7.22 -10.16 -7.06
CA GLU A 62 6.14 -9.53 -7.82
C GLU A 62 4.76 -10.06 -7.44
N GLU A 63 4.68 -11.24 -6.84
CA GLU A 63 3.42 -11.82 -6.37
C GLU A 63 2.91 -11.17 -5.08
N ILE A 64 3.72 -10.35 -4.41
CA ILE A 64 3.36 -9.74 -3.13
C ILE A 64 2.76 -8.35 -3.35
N PRO A 65 1.44 -8.16 -3.11
CA PRO A 65 0.86 -6.81 -3.15
C PRO A 65 1.40 -5.96 -2.00
N VAL A 66 1.73 -4.70 -2.30
CA VAL A 66 2.15 -3.72 -1.30
C VAL A 66 1.09 -2.64 -1.20
N LEU A 67 0.41 -2.59 -0.07
CA LEU A 67 -0.71 -1.70 0.18
C LEU A 67 -0.26 -0.47 0.96
N TYR A 68 -0.80 0.69 0.61
CA TYR A 68 -0.55 1.89 1.38
C TYR A 68 -1.60 2.03 2.50
N GLY A 69 -1.13 2.13 3.74
CA GLY A 69 -1.97 2.20 4.92
C GLY A 69 -1.78 3.43 5.78
N GLY A 70 -1.14 4.46 5.28
CA GLY A 70 -1.11 5.75 5.96
C GLY A 70 -2.50 6.37 6.02
N SER A 71 -2.60 7.67 6.24
CA SER A 71 -3.91 8.34 6.26
C SER A 71 -4.53 8.31 4.86
N VAL A 72 -5.52 7.44 4.68
CA VAL A 72 -6.26 7.31 3.41
C VAL A 72 -7.69 7.81 3.62
N ASN A 73 -8.14 8.70 2.76
CA ASN A 73 -9.48 9.28 2.80
C ASN A 73 -9.96 9.56 1.37
N PRO A 74 -11.23 9.95 1.17
CA PRO A 74 -11.73 10.25 -0.18
C PRO A 74 -10.95 11.36 -0.90
N GLY A 75 -10.29 12.25 -0.14
CA GLY A 75 -9.53 13.36 -0.73
C GLY A 75 -8.19 12.97 -1.31
N ASN A 76 -7.60 11.84 -0.89
CA ASN A 76 -6.26 11.42 -1.35
C ASN A 76 -6.20 10.04 -1.99
N ALA A 77 -7.29 9.28 -1.94
CA ALA A 77 -7.29 7.90 -2.43
C ALA A 77 -6.91 7.79 -3.91
N GLU A 78 -7.43 8.67 -4.76
CA GLU A 78 -7.14 8.64 -6.19
C GLU A 78 -5.67 8.93 -6.48
N SER A 79 -5.10 9.95 -5.83
CA SER A 79 -3.70 10.30 -6.04
C SER A 79 -2.74 9.22 -5.57
N LEU A 80 -3.15 8.42 -4.59
CA LEU A 80 -2.37 7.29 -4.10
C LEU A 80 -2.48 6.09 -5.02
N ILE A 81 -3.70 5.68 -5.36
CA ILE A 81 -3.90 4.44 -6.13
C ILE A 81 -3.41 4.54 -7.58
N VAL A 82 -3.26 5.76 -8.10
CA VAL A 82 -2.72 5.95 -9.44
C VAL A 82 -1.20 5.67 -9.51
N GLN A 83 -0.52 5.67 -8.36
CA GLN A 83 0.92 5.45 -8.32
C GLN A 83 1.29 4.02 -8.72
N PRO A 84 2.31 3.84 -9.58
CA PRO A 84 2.62 2.51 -10.13
C PRO A 84 3.09 1.47 -9.11
N SER A 85 3.66 1.89 -7.99
CA SER A 85 4.16 0.95 -6.98
C SER A 85 3.18 0.72 -5.82
N ILE A 86 2.04 1.40 -5.83
CA ILE A 86 0.99 1.20 -4.82
C ILE A 86 -0.03 0.24 -5.41
N ASP A 87 -0.08 -0.97 -4.86
CA ASP A 87 -0.95 -2.04 -5.38
C ASP A 87 -2.36 -1.99 -4.81
N GLY A 88 -2.57 -1.29 -3.70
CA GLY A 88 -3.86 -1.16 -3.08
C GLY A 88 -3.82 -0.20 -1.90
N LEU A 89 -4.97 -0.01 -1.27
CA LEU A 89 -5.12 0.89 -0.14
C LEU A 89 -5.61 0.11 1.08
N PHE A 90 -5.04 0.42 2.23
CA PHE A 90 -5.43 -0.16 3.51
C PHE A 90 -6.10 0.95 4.31
N VAL A 91 -7.43 0.87 4.44
CA VAL A 91 -8.26 2.00 4.89
C VAL A 91 -8.77 1.76 6.31
N GLY A 92 -8.55 2.73 7.20
CA GLY A 92 -9.02 2.68 8.56
C GLY A 92 -10.30 3.51 8.78
N ARG A 93 -10.15 4.69 9.35
CA ARG A 93 -11.29 5.52 9.79
C ARG A 93 -12.26 5.90 8.69
N ALA A 94 -11.77 6.15 7.47
CA ALA A 94 -12.64 6.48 6.36
C ALA A 94 -13.62 5.35 6.02
N ALA A 95 -13.33 4.13 6.45
CA ALA A 95 -14.20 2.97 6.26
C ALA A 95 -15.27 2.83 7.35
N TRP A 96 -15.22 3.64 8.41
CA TRP A 96 -16.22 3.59 9.48
C TRP A 96 -17.56 4.18 9.05
N ASP A 97 -17.55 5.06 8.04
CA ASP A 97 -18.76 5.61 7.44
C ASP A 97 -18.97 4.91 6.10
N ALA A 98 -20.09 4.20 5.95
CA ALA A 98 -20.36 3.39 4.77
C ALA A 98 -20.40 4.22 3.49
N ASP A 99 -21.00 5.41 3.52
CA ASP A 99 -21.10 6.26 2.34
C ASP A 99 -19.73 6.78 1.90
N LYS A 100 -18.92 7.22 2.85
CA LYS A 100 -17.54 7.66 2.58
C LYS A 100 -16.69 6.52 2.02
N PHE A 101 -16.81 5.34 2.60
CA PHE A 101 -16.07 4.17 2.14
C PHE A 101 -16.48 3.76 0.74
N ASN A 102 -17.78 3.74 0.46
CA ASN A 102 -18.29 3.43 -0.88
C ASN A 102 -17.80 4.44 -1.92
N THR A 103 -17.81 5.73 -1.60
CA THR A 103 -17.30 6.78 -2.48
C THR A 103 -15.81 6.56 -2.76
N LEU A 104 -15.04 6.29 -1.72
CA LEU A 104 -13.60 6.02 -1.83
C LEU A 104 -13.34 4.82 -2.74
N ILE A 105 -14.07 3.73 -2.56
CA ILE A 105 -13.91 2.51 -3.36
C ILE A 105 -14.24 2.79 -4.83
N ARG A 106 -15.33 3.47 -5.11
CA ARG A 106 -15.74 3.78 -6.49
C ARG A 106 -14.71 4.65 -7.20
N ASP A 107 -14.24 5.70 -6.52
CA ASP A 107 -13.25 6.61 -7.10
C ASP A 107 -11.91 5.91 -7.32
N ALA A 108 -11.48 5.10 -6.35
CA ALA A 108 -10.24 4.34 -6.46
C ALA A 108 -10.30 3.30 -7.58
N LEU A 109 -11.42 2.58 -7.70
CA LEU A 109 -11.60 1.59 -8.76
C LEU A 109 -11.57 2.22 -10.14
N LYS A 110 -12.19 3.37 -10.31
CA LYS A 110 -12.21 4.08 -11.59
C LYS A 110 -10.79 4.45 -12.02
N VAL A 111 -10.02 5.04 -11.12
CA VAL A 111 -8.63 5.44 -11.39
C VAL A 111 -7.76 4.21 -11.63
N TYR A 112 -7.92 3.17 -10.83
CA TYR A 112 -7.16 1.93 -10.99
C TYR A 112 -7.44 1.25 -12.32
N ALA A 113 -8.69 1.22 -12.76
CA ALA A 113 -9.07 0.66 -14.06
C ALA A 113 -8.38 1.41 -15.21
N GLU A 114 -8.31 2.73 -15.13
CA GLU A 114 -7.60 3.55 -16.13
C GLU A 114 -6.10 3.29 -16.10
N ARG A 115 -5.52 3.06 -14.92
CA ARG A 115 -4.10 2.79 -14.74
C ARG A 115 -3.67 1.46 -15.37
N VAL A 116 -4.49 0.42 -15.24
CA VAL A 116 -4.14 -0.94 -15.72
C VAL A 116 -4.62 -1.23 -17.14
N CYS A 117 -5.40 -0.34 -17.71
CA CYS A 117 -5.76 -0.38 -19.13
C CYS A 117 -4.72 0.41 -19.95
#